data_7676b5eb12d4a476afec1b385873f226
#
_entry.id   7676b5eb12d4a476afec1b385873f226
#
_cell.length_a   1.000
_cell.length_b   1.000
_cell.length_c   1.000
_cell.angle_alpha   90.00
_cell.angle_beta   90.00
_cell.angle_gamma   90.00
#
_symmetry.space_group_name_H-M   'P 1'
#
loop_
_entity.id
_entity.type
_entity.pdbx_description
1 polymer ?
#
loop_
_entity_poly.entity_id
_entity_poly.type
_entity_poly.pdbx_seq_one_letter_code
_entity_poly.pdbx_strand_id
1 'polypeptide(L)'
;MSKQKVVRLQDLLKRDHRALKLLVDGGQTVVARNNKSGRVRTVPVRALYQNNPKFYAVSGGSYDYLVTEEAVREVLRKLQRYDQSRARAPKKHEPRENGEHPVEGGEETNPGLHSAMAPNFGDEYERLEELPREERLSLLEQGKALLKELSERSDATAEEVNDALVTTTTDAALTNKVTIQEALRMSNEEAKQYTEQLVSATQEMLRSTALLVDNELYNEELISRMVERSNGTVVQHMTRVFLTGFAFMLYYNRQILTSSLANRIRIDFRKRYKKHYRKLLPHLHEDYLSLEHVFYGGIKALSDLEINRFATGFLVHDVGKAEDIEYHEGEAGYDRETVVRHVKLGYKAVMNKTAYPREAALITGYHHEYYGDASGYGYFREFLQAYRNMQPDAKIDYVMSYEMEPLIDYQVMAYFPAKMLEVVDVFDSLTDPNRKYRAPLTTVEAIQVLEEQFVEEKLKVDPIILDLFKRFLRERGILE
;
A
#
# COMPACT_ATOMS: atom_id res chain seq x y z
N MET A 1 -28.88 1.10 -46.01
CA MET A 1 -28.26 1.18 -44.68
C MET A 1 -27.38 2.44 -44.63
N SER A 2 -27.74 3.45 -43.86
CA SER A 2 -26.99 4.69 -43.74
C SER A 2 -25.62 4.38 -43.14
N LYS A 3 -24.54 4.87 -43.77
CA LYS A 3 -23.19 4.74 -43.23
C LYS A 3 -23.11 5.47 -41.89
N GLN A 4 -23.23 4.75 -40.78
CA GLN A 4 -23.05 5.30 -39.46
C GLN A 4 -21.59 5.84 -39.37
N LYS A 5 -21.48 7.13 -39.12
CA LYS A 5 -20.15 7.73 -38.92
C LYS A 5 -19.55 7.19 -37.63
N VAL A 6 -18.29 6.82 -37.67
CA VAL A 6 -17.54 6.24 -36.57
C VAL A 6 -16.28 7.01 -36.29
N VAL A 7 -15.86 7.04 -35.02
CA VAL A 7 -14.64 7.68 -34.54
C VAL A 7 -13.76 6.61 -33.90
N ARG A 8 -12.45 6.73 -34.03
CA ARG A 8 -11.53 5.81 -33.36
C ARG A 8 -11.58 6.07 -31.86
N LEU A 9 -11.73 5.02 -31.06
CA LEU A 9 -11.74 5.11 -29.62
C LEU A 9 -10.44 5.71 -29.09
N GLN A 10 -9.29 5.35 -29.68
CA GLN A 10 -7.98 5.90 -29.35
C GLN A 10 -7.91 7.43 -29.51
N ASP A 11 -8.54 7.98 -30.54
CA ASP A 11 -8.55 9.43 -30.77
C ASP A 11 -9.46 10.16 -29.78
N LEU A 12 -10.54 9.53 -29.35
CA LEU A 12 -11.40 10.04 -28.28
C LEU A 12 -10.66 10.08 -26.94
N LEU A 13 -9.94 9.00 -26.59
CA LEU A 13 -9.21 8.88 -25.33
C LEU A 13 -8.02 9.82 -25.23
N LYS A 14 -7.35 10.15 -26.36
CA LYS A 14 -6.32 11.19 -26.38
C LYS A 14 -6.85 12.57 -26.03
N ARG A 15 -8.13 12.84 -26.33
CA ARG A 15 -8.78 14.12 -26.01
C ARG A 15 -9.22 14.19 -24.55
N ASP A 16 -9.81 13.12 -24.04
CA ASP A 16 -10.24 13.03 -22.65
C ASP A 16 -10.32 11.57 -22.20
N HIS A 17 -9.41 11.18 -21.31
CA HIS A 17 -9.35 9.81 -20.78
C HIS A 17 -10.58 9.41 -19.96
N ARG A 18 -11.32 10.38 -19.39
CA ARG A 18 -12.58 10.13 -18.65
C ARG A 18 -13.68 9.55 -19.54
N ALA A 19 -13.54 9.74 -20.87
CA ALA A 19 -14.48 9.21 -21.86
C ALA A 19 -14.59 7.67 -21.80
N LEU A 20 -13.52 6.97 -21.47
CA LEU A 20 -13.53 5.51 -21.35
C LEU A 20 -14.51 5.04 -20.26
N LYS A 21 -14.41 5.62 -19.07
CA LYS A 21 -15.31 5.30 -17.96
C LYS A 21 -16.78 5.52 -18.34
N LEU A 22 -17.09 6.64 -18.98
CA LEU A 22 -18.47 6.93 -19.41
C LEU A 22 -18.99 5.96 -20.47
N LEU A 23 -18.11 5.44 -21.35
CA LEU A 23 -18.48 4.40 -22.33
C LEU A 23 -18.71 3.04 -21.65
N VAL A 24 -17.91 2.70 -20.65
CA VAL A 24 -18.06 1.49 -19.83
C VAL A 24 -19.36 1.55 -19.03
N ASP A 25 -19.58 2.63 -18.30
CA ASP A 25 -20.75 2.85 -17.45
C ASP A 25 -22.05 2.90 -18.29
N GLY A 26 -21.96 3.37 -19.53
CA GLY A 26 -23.06 3.38 -20.50
C GLY A 26 -23.30 2.04 -21.20
N GLY A 27 -22.55 0.98 -20.87
CA GLY A 27 -22.69 -0.33 -21.52
C GLY A 27 -22.39 -0.34 -23.02
N GLN A 28 -21.58 0.63 -23.51
CA GLN A 28 -21.33 0.81 -24.93
C GLN A 28 -20.49 -0.31 -25.53
N THR A 29 -20.70 -0.56 -26.82
CA THR A 29 -19.89 -1.48 -27.61
C THR A 29 -19.06 -0.74 -28.64
N VAL A 30 -17.93 -1.34 -29.03
CA VAL A 30 -17.07 -0.87 -30.09
C VAL A 30 -16.98 -1.91 -31.19
N VAL A 31 -16.69 -1.44 -32.38
CA VAL A 31 -16.38 -2.31 -33.50
C VAL A 31 -14.86 -2.45 -33.58
N ALA A 32 -14.36 -3.64 -33.28
CA ALA A 32 -12.96 -3.99 -33.43
C ALA A 32 -12.68 -4.46 -34.87
N ARG A 33 -11.87 -3.74 -35.60
CA ARG A 33 -11.47 -4.05 -36.96
C ARG A 33 -10.01 -4.49 -36.99
N ASN A 34 -9.74 -5.70 -37.45
CA ASN A 34 -8.38 -6.19 -37.61
C ASN A 34 -7.70 -5.51 -38.83
N ASN A 35 -6.56 -4.89 -38.61
CA ASN A 35 -5.86 -4.08 -39.61
C ASN A 35 -5.23 -4.90 -40.72
N LYS A 36 -4.96 -6.20 -40.49
CA LYS A 36 -4.36 -7.11 -41.48
C LYS A 36 -5.43 -7.83 -42.32
N SER A 37 -6.45 -8.39 -41.66
CA SER A 37 -7.46 -9.24 -42.32
C SER A 37 -8.74 -8.50 -42.68
N GLY A 38 -8.92 -7.27 -42.22
CA GLY A 38 -10.18 -6.51 -42.41
C GLY A 38 -11.38 -7.06 -41.63
N ARG A 39 -11.24 -8.17 -40.91
CA ARG A 39 -12.33 -8.78 -40.14
C ARG A 39 -12.81 -7.84 -39.04
N VAL A 40 -14.13 -7.81 -38.85
CA VAL A 40 -14.83 -6.91 -37.94
C VAL A 40 -15.60 -7.73 -36.92
N ARG A 41 -15.53 -7.32 -35.65
CA ARG A 41 -16.35 -7.91 -34.57
C ARG A 41 -16.79 -6.80 -33.61
N THR A 42 -17.95 -6.96 -33.01
CA THR A 42 -18.45 -6.07 -31.96
C THR A 42 -17.93 -6.58 -30.62
N VAL A 43 -17.40 -5.66 -29.81
CA VAL A 43 -16.81 -5.97 -28.49
C VAL A 43 -17.36 -4.96 -27.49
N PRO A 44 -17.85 -5.38 -26.31
CA PRO A 44 -18.18 -4.44 -25.23
C PRO A 44 -16.94 -3.62 -24.83
N VAL A 45 -17.09 -2.31 -24.63
CA VAL A 45 -15.98 -1.45 -24.17
C VAL A 45 -15.41 -1.97 -22.87
N ARG A 46 -16.26 -2.47 -21.97
CA ARG A 46 -15.87 -3.12 -20.71
C ARG A 46 -14.87 -4.26 -20.93
N ALA A 47 -15.06 -5.10 -21.95
CA ALA A 47 -14.16 -6.21 -22.25
C ALA A 47 -12.79 -5.73 -22.75
N LEU A 48 -12.71 -4.58 -23.41
CA LEU A 48 -11.43 -3.96 -23.81
C LEU A 48 -10.69 -3.39 -22.61
N TYR A 49 -11.43 -2.79 -21.69
CA TYR A 49 -10.88 -2.25 -20.45
C TYR A 49 -10.31 -3.37 -19.56
N GLN A 50 -11.03 -4.49 -19.45
CA GLN A 50 -10.64 -5.63 -18.62
C GLN A 50 -9.49 -6.47 -19.18
N ASN A 51 -9.38 -6.58 -20.51
CA ASN A 51 -8.43 -7.51 -21.16
C ASN A 51 -7.15 -6.85 -21.66
N ASN A 52 -7.00 -5.53 -21.59
CA ASN A 52 -5.84 -4.85 -22.16
C ASN A 52 -5.42 -3.59 -21.41
N PRO A 53 -4.65 -3.71 -20.31
CA PRO A 53 -4.04 -2.55 -19.65
C PRO A 53 -3.10 -1.74 -20.56
N LYS A 54 -2.62 -2.34 -21.68
CA LYS A 54 -1.86 -1.66 -22.74
C LYS A 54 -2.74 -0.96 -23.78
N PHE A 55 -4.05 -0.87 -23.57
CA PHE A 55 -4.96 -0.22 -24.51
C PHE A 55 -4.54 1.23 -24.82
N TYR A 56 -3.95 1.93 -23.87
CA TYR A 56 -3.37 3.27 -24.04
C TYR A 56 -2.09 3.32 -24.87
N ALA A 57 -1.35 2.22 -24.96
CA ALA A 57 -0.06 2.14 -25.65
C ALA A 57 -0.18 1.64 -27.12
N VAL A 58 -1.38 1.30 -27.58
CA VAL A 58 -1.57 0.70 -28.91
C VAL A 58 -1.83 1.77 -29.99
N SER A 59 -0.90 2.70 -30.14
CA SER A 59 -0.68 3.34 -31.42
C SER A 59 0.11 2.37 -32.32
N GLY A 60 -0.57 1.49 -33.05
CA GLY A 60 0.08 0.51 -33.92
C GLY A 60 -0.34 -0.95 -33.68
N GLY A 61 -1.38 -1.20 -32.90
CA GLY A 61 -1.89 -2.54 -32.64
C GLY A 61 -2.61 -3.15 -33.85
N SER A 62 -2.81 -4.46 -33.79
CA SER A 62 -3.48 -5.24 -34.84
C SER A 62 -4.95 -4.89 -35.07
N TYR A 63 -5.54 -3.99 -34.25
CA TYR A 63 -6.95 -3.64 -34.33
C TYR A 63 -7.19 -2.13 -34.20
N ASP A 64 -8.10 -1.61 -35.03
CA ASP A 64 -8.77 -0.32 -34.83
C ASP A 64 -10.07 -0.55 -34.05
N TYR A 65 -10.31 0.23 -33.01
CA TYR A 65 -11.54 0.21 -32.23
C TYR A 65 -12.37 1.44 -32.59
N LEU A 66 -13.57 1.20 -33.11
CA LEU A 66 -14.44 2.23 -33.67
C LEU A 66 -15.69 2.40 -32.80
N VAL A 67 -15.97 3.64 -32.40
CA VAL A 67 -17.15 4.04 -31.62
C VAL A 67 -18.08 4.83 -32.52
N THR A 68 -19.38 4.69 -32.34
CA THR A 68 -20.35 5.48 -33.11
C THR A 68 -20.27 6.96 -32.71
N GLU A 69 -20.46 7.87 -33.66
CA GLU A 69 -20.54 9.31 -33.38
C GLU A 69 -21.60 9.66 -32.34
N GLU A 70 -22.68 8.90 -32.28
CA GLU A 70 -23.75 9.10 -31.31
C GLU A 70 -23.25 8.84 -29.87
N ALA A 71 -22.56 7.71 -29.64
CA ALA A 71 -21.96 7.41 -28.35
C ALA A 71 -20.91 8.45 -27.96
N VAL A 72 -20.09 8.92 -28.91
CA VAL A 72 -19.13 10.01 -28.67
C VAL A 72 -19.82 11.31 -28.26
N ARG A 73 -20.90 11.70 -28.94
CA ARG A 73 -21.65 12.92 -28.60
C ARG A 73 -22.30 12.83 -27.20
N GLU A 74 -22.76 11.66 -26.81
CA GLU A 74 -23.33 11.44 -25.49
C GLU A 74 -22.26 11.58 -24.41
N VAL A 75 -21.10 10.97 -24.60
CA VAL A 75 -19.96 11.07 -23.68
C VAL A 75 -19.51 12.51 -23.55
N LEU A 76 -19.32 13.24 -24.66
CA LEU A 76 -18.90 14.64 -24.62
C LEU A 76 -19.91 15.54 -23.91
N ARG A 77 -21.21 15.30 -24.07
CA ARG A 77 -22.27 16.03 -23.33
C ARG A 77 -22.19 15.75 -21.82
N LYS A 78 -21.93 14.52 -21.41
CA LYS A 78 -21.77 14.17 -20.00
C LYS A 78 -20.54 14.84 -19.39
N LEU A 79 -19.40 14.86 -20.12
CA LEU A 79 -18.19 15.55 -19.71
C LEU A 79 -18.41 17.05 -19.54
N GLN A 80 -19.09 17.69 -20.50
CA GLN A 80 -19.41 19.13 -20.42
C GLN A 80 -20.29 19.46 -19.20
N ARG A 81 -21.30 18.63 -18.90
CA ARG A 81 -22.15 18.81 -17.72
C ARG A 81 -21.34 18.65 -16.42
N TYR A 82 -20.43 17.70 -16.39
CA TYR A 82 -19.55 17.48 -15.25
C TYR A 82 -18.62 18.69 -15.00
N ASP A 83 -18.01 19.23 -16.07
CA ASP A 83 -17.13 20.40 -15.97
C ASP A 83 -17.92 21.67 -15.61
N GLN A 84 -19.16 21.83 -16.11
CA GLN A 84 -20.04 22.97 -15.73
C GLN A 84 -20.52 22.88 -14.27
N SER A 85 -20.77 21.69 -13.74
CA SER A 85 -21.14 21.51 -12.34
C SER A 85 -19.98 21.87 -11.40
N ARG A 86 -18.76 21.59 -11.83
CA ARG A 86 -17.54 21.90 -11.08
C ARG A 86 -17.18 23.40 -11.13
N ALA A 87 -17.49 24.07 -12.25
CA ALA A 87 -17.29 25.50 -12.39
C ALA A 87 -18.32 26.36 -11.61
N ARG A 88 -19.46 25.77 -11.21
CA ARG A 88 -20.51 26.43 -10.41
C ARG A 88 -20.36 26.25 -8.90
N ALA A 89 -19.37 25.51 -8.43
CA ALA A 89 -19.06 25.44 -7.02
C ALA A 89 -18.54 26.82 -6.55
N PRO A 90 -19.05 27.38 -5.43
CA PRO A 90 -18.68 28.71 -4.98
C PRO A 90 -17.19 28.78 -4.67
N LYS A 91 -16.51 29.77 -5.26
CA LYS A 91 -15.12 30.10 -4.90
C LYS A 91 -15.12 30.54 -3.43
N LYS A 92 -14.36 29.83 -2.60
CA LYS A 92 -14.12 30.25 -1.20
C LYS A 92 -13.47 31.62 -1.18
N HIS A 93 -14.03 32.52 -0.36
CA HIS A 93 -13.51 33.86 -0.09
C HIS A 93 -12.09 33.79 0.45
N GLU A 94 -11.22 34.61 -0.11
CA GLU A 94 -9.91 34.93 0.46
C GLU A 94 -10.09 35.72 1.78
N PRO A 95 -9.31 35.42 2.83
CA PRO A 95 -9.29 36.20 4.04
C PRO A 95 -8.55 37.53 3.76
N ARG A 96 -9.15 38.65 4.18
CA ARG A 96 -8.53 39.97 4.16
C ARG A 96 -7.38 40.04 5.16
N GLU A 97 -6.23 40.52 4.69
CA GLU A 97 -5.13 41.00 5.51
C GLU A 97 -5.59 42.12 6.45
N ASN A 98 -5.24 42.03 7.70
CA ASN A 98 -5.07 43.22 8.55
C ASN A 98 -4.17 42.92 9.76
N GLY A 99 -3.15 43.75 9.92
CA GLY A 99 -2.65 44.21 11.21
C GLY A 99 -1.28 43.66 11.61
N GLU A 100 -0.26 44.40 11.25
CA GLU A 100 1.08 44.41 11.83
C GLU A 100 1.03 44.68 13.33
N HIS A 101 1.80 43.92 14.12
CA HIS A 101 2.53 44.49 15.28
C HIS A 101 3.84 43.74 15.49
N PRO A 102 4.94 44.46 15.74
CA PRO A 102 6.27 43.87 15.89
C PRO A 102 6.50 43.40 17.33
N VAL A 103 7.20 42.25 17.47
CA VAL A 103 7.81 41.87 18.74
C VAL A 103 9.30 41.66 18.52
N GLU A 104 10.03 42.34 19.36
CA GLU A 104 11.48 42.47 19.42
C GLU A 104 12.21 41.15 19.67
N GLY A 105 13.47 41.18 19.23
CA GLY A 105 14.37 40.03 19.23
C GLY A 105 14.72 39.49 20.62
N GLY A 106 14.95 38.19 20.61
CA GLY A 106 15.71 37.48 21.61
C GLY A 106 16.55 36.45 20.88
N GLU A 107 17.85 36.66 20.88
CA GLU A 107 18.84 35.66 20.49
C GLU A 107 18.76 34.48 21.45
N GLU A 108 18.29 33.32 21.01
CA GLU A 108 18.48 32.08 21.73
C GLU A 108 19.50 31.19 21.01
N THR A 109 20.56 30.99 21.72
CA THR A 109 21.68 30.12 21.42
C THR A 109 21.24 28.67 21.29
N ASN A 110 21.62 28.06 20.20
CA ASN A 110 21.48 26.65 19.87
C ASN A 110 22.24 25.80 20.91
N PRO A 111 21.59 24.93 21.69
CA PRO A 111 22.33 24.01 22.55
C PRO A 111 22.76 22.81 21.71
N GLY A 112 24.07 22.63 21.64
CA GLY A 112 24.73 21.56 20.91
C GLY A 112 24.25 20.18 21.28
N LEU A 113 24.20 19.34 20.26
CA LEU A 113 24.03 17.89 20.34
C LEU A 113 25.20 17.31 21.18
N HIS A 114 24.95 17.11 22.46
CA HIS A 114 25.82 16.26 23.29
C HIS A 114 25.16 14.90 23.48
N SER A 115 25.87 13.89 23.03
CA SER A 115 25.71 12.48 23.39
C SER A 115 25.41 12.33 24.87
N ALA A 116 24.16 12.16 25.24
CA ALA A 116 23.73 11.74 26.56
C ALA A 116 23.21 10.30 26.47
N MET A 117 23.56 9.50 27.46
CA MET A 117 23.16 8.11 27.67
C MET A 117 21.71 7.86 27.20
N ALA A 118 21.52 6.74 26.48
CA ALA A 118 20.23 6.35 25.90
C ALA A 118 19.11 6.49 26.95
N PRO A 119 18.11 7.35 26.72
CA PRO A 119 16.98 7.46 27.62
C PRO A 119 16.15 6.17 27.58
N ASN A 120 15.45 5.90 28.68
CA ASN A 120 14.51 4.80 28.75
C ASN A 120 13.33 5.14 27.82
N PHE A 121 13.31 4.56 26.62
CA PHE A 121 12.40 4.92 25.54
C PHE A 121 10.91 4.75 25.88
N GLY A 122 10.53 3.96 26.88
CA GLY A 122 9.16 3.87 27.38
C GLY A 122 8.59 5.22 27.82
N ASP A 123 9.36 5.93 28.66
CA ASP A 123 8.96 7.24 29.20
C ASP A 123 8.92 8.33 28.11
N GLU A 124 9.74 8.19 27.06
CA GLU A 124 9.75 9.13 25.93
C GLU A 124 8.51 8.99 25.04
N TYR A 125 8.02 7.76 24.84
CA TYR A 125 6.79 7.54 24.06
C TYR A 125 5.55 8.08 24.76
N GLU A 126 5.40 7.85 26.06
CA GLU A 126 4.30 8.40 26.84
C GLU A 126 4.31 9.94 26.77
N ARG A 127 5.47 10.55 26.87
CA ARG A 127 5.62 12.02 26.69
C ARG A 127 5.24 12.49 25.30
N LEU A 128 5.62 11.77 24.23
CA LEU A 128 5.30 12.15 22.86
C LEU A 128 3.81 12.00 22.55
N GLU A 129 3.12 11.00 23.13
CA GLU A 129 1.67 10.86 23.01
C GLU A 129 0.91 12.01 23.66
N GLU A 130 1.44 12.57 24.75
CA GLU A 130 0.87 13.70 25.49
C GLU A 130 1.16 15.08 24.84
N LEU A 131 2.13 15.15 23.90
CA LEU A 131 2.48 16.41 23.25
C LEU A 131 1.29 16.99 22.46
N PRO A 132 1.13 18.32 22.43
CA PRO A 132 0.22 18.98 21.52
C PRO A 132 0.49 18.58 20.06
N ARG A 133 -0.57 18.57 19.25
CA ARG A 133 -0.49 18.19 17.83
C ARG A 133 0.59 18.99 17.06
N GLU A 134 0.68 20.28 17.31
CA GLU A 134 1.62 21.19 16.67
C GLU A 134 3.07 20.80 16.96
N GLU A 135 3.36 20.35 18.19
CA GLU A 135 4.69 19.89 18.59
C GLU A 135 5.01 18.54 17.93
N ARG A 136 4.06 17.60 17.89
CA ARG A 136 4.24 16.32 17.17
C ARG A 136 4.50 16.54 15.68
N LEU A 137 3.78 17.47 15.04
CA LEU A 137 4.02 17.84 13.65
C LEU A 137 5.38 18.52 13.46
N SER A 138 5.82 19.35 14.39
CA SER A 138 7.15 19.96 14.36
C SER A 138 8.26 18.92 14.40
N LEU A 139 8.15 17.90 15.25
CA LEU A 139 9.12 16.79 15.31
C LEU A 139 9.18 16.03 13.98
N LEU A 140 8.03 15.73 13.38
CA LEU A 140 7.96 15.08 12.07
C LEU A 140 8.61 15.93 10.97
N GLU A 141 8.39 17.26 10.97
CA GLU A 141 9.03 18.18 10.05
C GLU A 141 10.55 18.24 10.23
N GLN A 142 11.04 18.25 11.48
CA GLN A 142 12.47 18.22 11.79
C GLN A 142 13.10 16.90 11.31
N GLY A 143 12.49 15.76 11.63
CA GLY A 143 12.94 14.46 11.17
C GLY A 143 13.00 14.35 9.64
N LYS A 144 11.94 14.85 8.96
CA LYS A 144 11.92 14.95 7.50
C LYS A 144 13.08 15.78 6.94
N ALA A 145 13.36 16.93 7.55
CA ALA A 145 14.46 17.81 7.14
C ALA A 145 15.82 17.11 7.33
N LEU A 146 16.00 16.41 8.45
CA LEU A 146 17.20 15.64 8.74
C LEU A 146 17.42 14.50 7.73
N LEU A 147 16.39 13.71 7.42
CA LEU A 147 16.49 12.64 6.41
C LEU A 147 16.84 13.21 5.03
N LYS A 148 16.28 14.36 4.67
CA LYS A 148 16.61 15.03 3.42
C LYS A 148 18.08 15.48 3.41
N GLU A 149 18.55 16.14 4.46
CA GLU A 149 19.94 16.56 4.60
C GLU A 149 20.88 15.36 4.47
N LEU A 150 20.62 14.28 5.21
CA LEU A 150 21.44 13.07 5.15
C LEU A 150 21.45 12.43 3.76
N SER A 151 20.34 12.50 3.02
CA SER A 151 20.29 11.98 1.64
C SER A 151 21.13 12.76 0.64
N GLU A 152 21.44 14.02 0.95
CA GLU A 152 22.24 14.93 0.11
C GLU A 152 23.72 14.94 0.52
N ARG A 153 24.07 14.44 1.71
CA ARG A 153 25.44 14.38 2.23
C ARG A 153 26.16 13.12 1.78
N SER A 154 27.34 13.29 1.22
CA SER A 154 28.22 12.17 0.82
C SER A 154 29.08 11.61 1.97
N ASP A 155 29.15 12.30 3.09
CA ASP A 155 29.94 11.96 4.30
C ASP A 155 29.09 11.44 5.45
N ALA A 156 27.79 11.27 5.26
CA ALA A 156 26.89 10.73 6.26
C ALA A 156 27.29 9.29 6.61
N THR A 157 27.46 9.01 7.90
CA THR A 157 27.80 7.68 8.39
C THR A 157 26.56 6.77 8.40
N ALA A 158 26.76 5.46 8.31
CA ALA A 158 25.66 4.49 8.43
C ALA A 158 24.95 4.63 9.78
N GLU A 159 25.68 4.91 10.85
CA GLU A 159 25.11 5.12 12.19
C GLU A 159 24.18 6.34 12.21
N GLU A 160 24.61 7.51 11.71
CA GLU A 160 23.77 8.72 11.63
C GLU A 160 22.48 8.46 10.84
N VAL A 161 22.62 7.76 9.71
CA VAL A 161 21.46 7.47 8.84
C VAL A 161 20.50 6.48 9.49
N ASN A 162 21.02 5.40 10.11
CA ASN A 162 20.19 4.41 10.80
C ASN A 162 19.44 5.04 11.98
N ASP A 163 20.11 5.86 12.78
CA ASP A 163 19.50 6.56 13.91
C ASP A 163 18.40 7.53 13.44
N ALA A 164 18.67 8.31 12.42
CA ALA A 164 17.70 9.23 11.85
C ALA A 164 16.48 8.50 11.26
N LEU A 165 16.71 7.39 10.53
CA LEU A 165 15.64 6.56 9.96
C LEU A 165 14.73 5.99 11.05
N VAL A 166 15.29 5.36 12.06
CA VAL A 166 14.51 4.74 13.14
C VAL A 166 13.75 5.81 13.93
N THR A 167 14.43 6.89 14.34
CA THR A 167 13.79 7.97 15.12
C THR A 167 12.67 8.62 14.34
N THR A 168 12.95 9.12 13.12
CA THR A 168 11.94 9.82 12.31
C THR A 168 10.77 8.93 11.93
N THR A 169 11.03 7.64 11.63
CA THR A 169 9.94 6.70 11.32
C THR A 169 9.07 6.44 12.54
N THR A 170 9.67 6.35 13.72
CA THR A 170 8.93 6.16 14.97
C THR A 170 8.06 7.37 15.29
N ASP A 171 8.62 8.57 15.18
CA ASP A 171 7.87 9.82 15.36
C ASP A 171 6.71 9.94 14.36
N ALA A 172 6.96 9.53 13.11
CA ALA A 172 5.91 9.50 12.09
C ALA A 172 4.81 8.49 12.41
N ALA A 173 5.16 7.27 12.82
CA ALA A 173 4.19 6.24 13.20
C ALA A 173 3.34 6.69 14.40
N LEU A 174 3.98 7.24 15.42
CA LEU A 174 3.31 7.77 16.60
C LEU A 174 2.40 8.97 16.26
N THR A 175 2.93 9.97 15.55
CA THR A 175 2.15 11.14 15.14
C THR A 175 0.94 10.75 14.31
N ASN A 176 1.10 9.78 13.40
CA ASN A 176 0.00 9.23 12.61
C ASN A 176 -1.04 8.54 13.51
N LYS A 177 -0.60 7.63 14.40
CA LYS A 177 -1.49 6.90 15.32
C LYS A 177 -2.33 7.89 16.12
N VAL A 178 -1.71 8.79 16.86
CA VAL A 178 -2.39 9.73 17.76
C VAL A 178 -3.30 10.70 17.00
N THR A 179 -2.80 11.33 15.93
CA THR A 179 -3.59 12.30 15.16
C THR A 179 -4.80 11.66 14.48
N ILE A 180 -4.66 10.41 13.96
CA ILE A 180 -5.79 9.69 13.38
C ILE A 180 -6.81 9.31 14.47
N GLN A 181 -6.37 8.92 15.67
CA GLN A 181 -7.24 8.65 16.81
C GLN A 181 -8.04 9.89 17.24
N GLU A 182 -7.38 11.05 17.35
CA GLU A 182 -8.03 12.32 17.61
C GLU A 182 -9.10 12.64 16.53
N ALA A 183 -8.77 12.41 15.27
CA ALA A 183 -9.65 12.63 14.14
C ALA A 183 -10.88 11.69 14.09
N LEU A 184 -10.86 10.54 14.77
CA LEU A 184 -12.01 9.62 14.82
C LEU A 184 -13.27 10.28 15.42
N ARG A 185 -13.10 11.24 16.33
CA ARG A 185 -14.19 11.94 17.02
C ARG A 185 -14.78 13.09 16.21
N MET A 186 -14.16 13.45 15.09
CA MET A 186 -14.56 14.55 14.20
C MET A 186 -15.49 14.06 13.09
N SER A 187 -16.20 14.96 12.42
CA SER A 187 -16.83 14.64 11.13
C SER A 187 -15.77 14.27 10.08
N ASN A 188 -16.14 13.63 8.98
CA ASN A 188 -15.17 13.22 7.97
C ASN A 188 -14.49 14.43 7.29
N GLU A 189 -15.20 15.52 7.11
CA GLU A 189 -14.68 16.76 6.51
C GLU A 189 -13.66 17.42 7.44
N GLU A 190 -14.03 17.65 8.70
CA GLU A 190 -13.14 18.22 9.72
C GLU A 190 -11.90 17.35 9.94
N ALA A 191 -12.07 16.05 10.02
CA ALA A 191 -10.96 15.10 10.18
C ALA A 191 -9.95 15.19 9.03
N LYS A 192 -10.41 15.29 7.78
CA LYS A 192 -9.52 15.45 6.63
C LYS A 192 -8.75 16.75 6.65
N GLN A 193 -9.38 17.84 7.03
CA GLN A 193 -8.69 19.13 7.23
C GLN A 193 -7.67 19.03 8.37
N TYR A 194 -8.06 18.42 9.48
CA TYR A 194 -7.20 18.22 10.64
C TYR A 194 -5.95 17.40 10.31
N THR A 195 -6.07 16.39 9.45
CA THR A 195 -4.96 15.49 9.07
C THR A 195 -4.17 15.94 7.84
N GLU A 196 -4.53 17.05 7.17
CA GLU A 196 -3.92 17.47 5.90
C GLU A 196 -2.41 17.72 6.01
N GLN A 197 -1.98 18.45 7.04
CA GLN A 197 -0.55 18.71 7.26
C GLN A 197 0.24 17.46 7.58
N LEU A 198 -0.32 16.58 8.41
CA LEU A 198 0.26 15.26 8.70
C LEU A 198 0.47 14.44 7.44
N VAL A 199 -0.54 14.37 6.58
CA VAL A 199 -0.48 13.64 5.30
C VAL A 199 0.65 14.17 4.41
N SER A 200 0.76 15.50 4.28
CA SER A 200 1.81 16.15 3.49
C SER A 200 3.20 15.86 4.04
N ALA A 201 3.41 16.09 5.34
CA ALA A 201 4.70 15.85 6.00
C ALA A 201 5.13 14.38 5.91
N THR A 202 4.19 13.46 6.17
CA THR A 202 4.45 12.01 6.05
C THR A 202 4.85 11.61 4.62
N GLN A 203 4.15 12.08 3.60
CA GLN A 203 4.48 11.74 2.20
C GLN A 203 5.85 12.29 1.76
N GLU A 204 6.24 13.47 2.24
CA GLU A 204 7.56 14.02 1.97
C GLU A 204 8.65 13.25 2.71
N MET A 205 8.42 12.88 3.98
CA MET A 205 9.32 12.01 4.74
C MET A 205 9.57 10.68 4.01
N LEU A 206 8.50 10.04 3.52
CA LEU A 206 8.61 8.77 2.78
C LEU A 206 9.52 8.88 1.54
N ARG A 207 9.47 10.02 0.83
CA ARG A 207 10.37 10.25 -0.32
C ARG A 207 11.83 10.33 0.11
N SER A 208 12.14 11.03 1.20
CA SER A 208 13.51 11.11 1.73
C SER A 208 13.98 9.75 2.25
N THR A 209 13.10 9.01 2.95
CA THR A 209 13.37 7.63 3.40
C THR A 209 13.70 6.71 2.22
N ALA A 210 13.00 6.83 1.09
CA ALA A 210 13.26 6.02 -0.10
C ALA A 210 14.69 6.18 -0.61
N LEU A 211 15.21 7.41 -0.63
CA LEU A 211 16.58 7.69 -1.08
C LEU A 211 17.65 7.07 -0.18
N LEU A 212 17.38 7.03 1.13
CA LEU A 212 18.32 6.49 2.11
C LEU A 212 18.28 4.96 2.16
N VAL A 213 17.08 4.37 2.17
CA VAL A 213 16.91 2.91 2.27
C VAL A 213 17.38 2.18 0.99
N ASP A 214 17.25 2.80 -0.18
CA ASP A 214 17.71 2.20 -1.45
C ASP A 214 19.25 2.07 -1.52
N ASN A 215 19.99 2.82 -0.71
CA ASN A 215 21.46 2.81 -0.65
C ASN A 215 22.06 1.63 0.14
N GLU A 216 21.38 0.49 0.23
CA GLU A 216 21.84 -0.73 0.91
C GLU A 216 21.94 -0.63 2.45
N LEU A 217 21.35 0.38 3.06
CA LEU A 217 21.39 0.61 4.50
C LEU A 217 20.57 -0.37 5.34
N TYR A 218 19.65 -1.13 4.72
CA TYR A 218 18.92 -2.17 5.43
C TYR A 218 19.81 -3.39 5.65
N ASN A 219 20.37 -3.51 6.84
CA ASN A 219 21.32 -4.54 7.25
C ASN A 219 21.09 -4.93 8.72
N GLU A 220 21.93 -5.82 9.26
CA GLU A 220 21.85 -6.26 10.66
C GLU A 220 21.98 -5.09 11.66
N GLU A 221 22.77 -4.07 11.34
CA GLU A 221 22.93 -2.90 12.21
C GLU A 221 21.63 -2.11 12.35
N LEU A 222 20.93 -1.83 11.24
CA LEU A 222 19.63 -1.16 11.30
C LEU A 222 18.61 -1.98 12.09
N ILE A 223 18.61 -3.31 11.90
CA ILE A 223 17.73 -4.22 12.66
C ILE A 223 18.06 -4.17 14.14
N SER A 224 19.34 -4.24 14.51
CA SER A 224 19.77 -4.10 15.91
C SER A 224 19.29 -2.79 16.51
N ARG A 225 19.45 -1.67 15.80
CA ARG A 225 18.95 -0.36 16.25
C ARG A 225 17.44 -0.32 16.46
N MET A 226 16.67 -0.93 15.53
CA MET A 226 15.22 -1.04 15.70
C MET A 226 14.83 -1.86 16.94
N VAL A 227 15.58 -2.93 17.23
CA VAL A 227 15.35 -3.79 18.39
C VAL A 227 15.78 -3.10 19.69
N GLU A 228 16.96 -2.48 19.73
CA GLU A 228 17.50 -1.75 20.90
C GLU A 228 16.55 -0.64 21.37
N ARG A 229 15.87 0.02 20.42
CA ARG A 229 14.88 1.05 20.69
C ARG A 229 13.46 0.51 20.91
N SER A 230 13.30 -0.82 20.90
CA SER A 230 11.99 -1.45 21.06
C SER A 230 11.62 -1.66 22.53
N ASN A 231 10.42 -1.18 22.93
CA ASN A 231 9.83 -1.42 24.26
C ASN A 231 8.55 -2.26 24.18
N GLY A 232 8.27 -2.87 23.03
CA GLY A 232 7.10 -3.72 22.81
C GLY A 232 5.79 -2.98 22.47
N THR A 233 5.86 -1.68 22.18
CA THR A 233 4.67 -0.90 21.80
C THR A 233 4.24 -1.16 20.35
N VAL A 234 2.96 -0.87 20.07
CA VAL A 234 2.40 -0.92 18.71
C VAL A 234 3.17 -0.01 17.75
N VAL A 235 3.60 1.17 18.19
CA VAL A 235 4.35 2.14 17.37
C VAL A 235 5.68 1.56 16.90
N GLN A 236 6.39 0.86 17.77
CA GLN A 236 7.66 0.24 17.40
C GLN A 236 7.49 -0.94 16.47
N HIS A 237 6.45 -1.75 16.68
CA HIS A 237 6.05 -2.76 15.71
C HIS A 237 5.79 -2.11 14.34
N MET A 238 4.99 -1.03 14.29
CA MET A 238 4.73 -0.29 13.07
C MET A 238 6.02 0.22 12.42
N THR A 239 6.98 0.72 13.21
CA THR A 239 8.28 1.19 12.73
C THR A 239 9.09 0.07 12.09
N ARG A 240 9.23 -1.09 12.76
CA ARG A 240 9.99 -2.23 12.25
C ARG A 240 9.36 -2.81 10.99
N VAL A 241 8.04 -3.01 11.02
CA VAL A 241 7.28 -3.54 9.86
C VAL A 241 7.36 -2.58 8.68
N PHE A 242 7.26 -1.27 8.94
CA PHE A 242 7.41 -0.27 7.88
C PHE A 242 8.81 -0.29 7.25
N LEU A 243 9.87 -0.16 8.04
CA LEU A 243 11.24 -0.09 7.50
C LEU A 243 11.62 -1.39 6.77
N THR A 244 11.27 -2.55 7.32
CA THR A 244 11.50 -3.85 6.68
C THR A 244 10.70 -3.99 5.40
N GLY A 245 9.40 -3.68 5.45
CA GLY A 245 8.50 -3.80 4.31
C GLY A 245 8.85 -2.83 3.18
N PHE A 246 9.26 -1.61 3.54
CA PHE A 246 9.67 -0.60 2.57
C PHE A 246 10.99 -0.99 1.89
N ALA A 247 11.99 -1.43 2.65
CA ALA A 247 13.24 -1.94 2.09
C ALA A 247 13.00 -3.15 1.18
N PHE A 248 12.12 -4.06 1.59
CA PHE A 248 11.73 -5.21 0.77
C PHE A 248 11.01 -4.79 -0.52
N MET A 249 10.13 -3.81 -0.47
CA MET A 249 9.44 -3.29 -1.65
C MET A 249 10.41 -2.62 -2.65
N LEU A 250 11.37 -1.82 -2.16
CA LEU A 250 12.41 -1.23 -3.00
C LEU A 250 13.33 -2.29 -3.62
N TYR A 251 13.72 -3.31 -2.84
CA TYR A 251 14.45 -4.48 -3.31
C TYR A 251 13.68 -5.20 -4.43
N TYR A 252 12.41 -5.52 -4.21
CA TYR A 252 11.54 -6.13 -5.21
C TYR A 252 11.55 -5.32 -6.52
N ASN A 253 11.31 -4.01 -6.43
CA ASN A 253 11.23 -3.14 -7.59
C ASN A 253 12.56 -3.11 -8.36
N ARG A 254 13.68 -2.98 -7.66
CA ARG A 254 15.02 -3.04 -8.25
C ARG A 254 15.26 -4.38 -8.97
N GLN A 255 14.93 -5.51 -8.34
CA GLN A 255 15.11 -6.84 -8.94
C GLN A 255 14.27 -7.04 -10.20
N ILE A 256 13.05 -6.50 -10.24
CA ILE A 256 12.20 -6.57 -11.45
C ILE A 256 12.74 -5.71 -12.56
N LEU A 257 13.26 -4.52 -12.27
CA LEU A 257 13.80 -3.59 -13.27
C LEU A 257 15.16 -4.03 -13.83
N THR A 258 16.05 -4.57 -12.99
CA THR A 258 17.47 -4.76 -13.33
C THR A 258 17.86 -6.22 -13.55
N SER A 259 17.01 -7.18 -13.18
CA SER A 259 17.36 -8.60 -13.26
C SER A 259 16.37 -9.42 -14.10
N SER A 260 16.72 -10.68 -14.33
CA SER A 260 15.83 -11.65 -14.99
C SER A 260 14.82 -12.30 -14.03
N LEU A 261 14.57 -11.70 -12.87
CA LEU A 261 13.77 -12.30 -11.79
C LEU A 261 12.35 -12.68 -12.24
N ALA A 262 11.64 -11.78 -12.91
CA ALA A 262 10.29 -12.06 -13.42
C ALA A 262 10.26 -13.27 -14.37
N ASN A 263 11.28 -13.40 -15.24
CA ASN A 263 11.40 -14.56 -16.13
C ASN A 263 11.73 -15.85 -15.37
N ARG A 264 12.60 -15.79 -14.35
CA ARG A 264 12.89 -16.95 -13.50
C ARG A 264 11.66 -17.44 -12.78
N ILE A 265 10.88 -16.54 -12.18
CA ILE A 265 9.62 -16.89 -11.53
C ILE A 265 8.65 -17.55 -12.52
N ARG A 266 8.53 -17.02 -13.76
CA ARG A 266 7.69 -17.60 -14.81
C ARG A 266 8.13 -19.02 -15.19
N ILE A 267 9.44 -19.24 -15.35
CA ILE A 267 10.00 -20.56 -15.66
C ILE A 267 9.76 -21.56 -14.51
N ASP A 268 9.99 -21.11 -13.28
CA ASP A 268 9.86 -21.94 -12.08
C ASP A 268 8.41 -22.14 -11.66
N PHE A 269 7.47 -21.32 -12.14
CA PHE A 269 6.07 -21.30 -11.71
C PHE A 269 5.44 -22.70 -11.72
N ARG A 270 5.56 -23.43 -12.82
CA ARG A 270 4.95 -24.76 -12.97
C ARG A 270 5.48 -25.77 -11.96
N LYS A 271 6.78 -25.71 -11.66
CA LYS A 271 7.46 -26.71 -10.80
C LYS A 271 7.32 -26.37 -9.31
N ARG A 272 7.39 -25.09 -8.96
CA ARG A 272 7.51 -24.64 -7.56
C ARG A 272 6.20 -24.14 -6.96
N TYR A 273 5.45 -23.33 -7.69
CA TYR A 273 4.36 -22.53 -7.12
C TYR A 273 2.96 -23.00 -7.52
N LYS A 274 2.79 -23.57 -8.72
CA LYS A 274 1.48 -23.94 -9.28
C LYS A 274 0.62 -24.78 -8.34
N LYS A 275 1.23 -25.74 -7.62
CA LYS A 275 0.55 -26.63 -6.65
C LYS A 275 -0.19 -25.86 -5.55
N HIS A 276 0.35 -24.70 -5.12
CA HIS A 276 -0.24 -23.88 -4.08
C HIS A 276 -1.45 -23.10 -4.62
N TYR A 277 -1.27 -22.44 -5.76
CA TYR A 277 -2.33 -21.59 -6.34
C TYR A 277 -3.53 -22.37 -6.87
N ARG A 278 -3.34 -23.64 -7.21
CA ARG A 278 -4.44 -24.52 -7.57
C ARG A 278 -5.50 -24.64 -6.47
N LYS A 279 -5.10 -24.58 -5.20
CA LYS A 279 -6.01 -24.60 -4.06
C LYS A 279 -6.90 -23.35 -4.02
N LEU A 280 -6.40 -22.21 -4.52
CA LEU A 280 -7.11 -20.92 -4.54
C LEU A 280 -8.04 -20.78 -5.74
N LEU A 281 -7.68 -21.36 -6.88
CA LEU A 281 -8.44 -21.27 -8.13
C LEU A 281 -8.83 -22.67 -8.62
N PRO A 282 -9.65 -23.43 -7.86
CA PRO A 282 -9.98 -24.83 -8.19
C PRO A 282 -10.83 -24.98 -9.45
N HIS A 283 -11.50 -23.92 -9.91
CA HIS A 283 -12.32 -23.91 -11.12
C HIS A 283 -11.50 -23.77 -12.41
N LEU A 284 -10.24 -23.29 -12.32
CA LEU A 284 -9.36 -23.24 -13.48
C LEU A 284 -8.83 -24.63 -13.80
N HIS A 285 -8.89 -25.00 -15.10
CA HIS A 285 -8.23 -26.22 -15.55
C HIS A 285 -6.71 -26.09 -15.35
N GLU A 286 -6.06 -27.21 -15.04
CA GLU A 286 -4.63 -27.21 -14.69
C GLU A 286 -3.73 -26.58 -15.75
N ASP A 287 -4.03 -26.80 -17.03
CA ASP A 287 -3.23 -26.28 -18.14
C ASP A 287 -3.34 -24.76 -18.31
N TYR A 288 -4.41 -24.16 -17.80
CA TYR A 288 -4.65 -22.72 -17.90
C TYR A 288 -4.11 -21.94 -16.71
N LEU A 289 -3.85 -22.59 -15.56
CA LEU A 289 -3.30 -21.88 -14.40
C LEU A 289 -1.86 -21.44 -14.66
N SER A 290 -1.67 -20.16 -14.85
CA SER A 290 -0.39 -19.51 -15.16
C SER A 290 -0.06 -18.41 -14.14
N LEU A 291 1.14 -17.84 -14.25
CA LEU A 291 1.55 -16.70 -13.44
C LEU A 291 0.61 -15.50 -13.60
N GLU A 292 0.06 -15.32 -14.82
CA GLU A 292 -0.87 -14.26 -15.16
C GLU A 292 -2.25 -14.40 -14.48
N HIS A 293 -2.63 -15.64 -14.08
CA HIS A 293 -3.83 -15.90 -13.26
C HIS A 293 -3.56 -15.67 -11.76
N VAL A 294 -2.30 -15.79 -11.35
CA VAL A 294 -1.91 -15.46 -9.98
C VAL A 294 -1.80 -13.95 -9.81
N PHE A 295 -1.07 -13.30 -10.70
CA PHE A 295 -0.93 -11.85 -10.70
C PHE A 295 -1.72 -11.28 -11.88
N TYR A 296 -2.78 -10.58 -11.57
CA TYR A 296 -3.53 -9.86 -12.60
C TYR A 296 -2.60 -8.92 -13.38
N GLY A 297 -2.47 -9.17 -14.70
CA GLY A 297 -1.51 -8.46 -15.55
C GLY A 297 -0.05 -8.94 -15.45
N GLY A 298 0.25 -9.97 -14.66
CA GLY A 298 1.59 -10.53 -14.48
C GLY A 298 2.43 -9.76 -13.45
N ILE A 299 3.67 -10.21 -13.24
CA ILE A 299 4.63 -9.52 -12.37
C ILE A 299 5.15 -8.27 -13.07
N LYS A 300 5.08 -7.12 -12.40
CA LYS A 300 5.50 -5.81 -12.91
C LYS A 300 6.36 -5.04 -11.90
N ALA A 301 7.15 -4.10 -12.41
CA ALA A 301 7.78 -3.08 -11.57
C ALA A 301 6.74 -2.06 -11.08
N LEU A 302 7.03 -1.45 -9.94
CA LEU A 302 6.23 -0.38 -9.35
C LEU A 302 6.74 0.98 -9.85
N SER A 303 5.83 1.89 -10.11
CA SER A 303 6.16 3.30 -10.33
C SER A 303 6.45 4.00 -9.00
N ASP A 304 7.16 5.14 -9.04
CA ASP A 304 7.45 5.94 -7.84
C ASP A 304 6.17 6.35 -7.09
N LEU A 305 5.08 6.59 -7.84
CA LEU A 305 3.78 6.90 -7.27
C LEU A 305 3.19 5.71 -6.50
N GLU A 306 3.28 4.50 -7.06
CA GLU A 306 2.83 3.27 -6.37
C GLU A 306 3.67 3.00 -5.14
N ILE A 307 5.00 3.14 -5.23
CA ILE A 307 5.93 2.98 -4.11
C ILE A 307 5.53 3.91 -2.96
N ASN A 308 5.33 5.21 -3.24
CA ASN A 308 4.95 6.18 -2.22
C ASN A 308 3.59 5.87 -1.56
N ARG A 309 2.60 5.48 -2.37
CA ARG A 309 1.26 5.11 -1.89
C ARG A 309 1.28 3.84 -1.04
N PHE A 310 2.06 2.85 -1.45
CA PHE A 310 2.18 1.58 -0.72
C PHE A 310 2.97 1.76 0.57
N ALA A 311 4.05 2.55 0.53
CA ALA A 311 4.81 2.92 1.72
C ALA A 311 3.94 3.64 2.77
N THR A 312 3.04 4.54 2.32
CA THR A 312 2.04 5.14 3.21
C THR A 312 1.21 4.08 3.93
N GLY A 313 0.70 3.09 3.18
CA GLY A 313 -0.08 1.99 3.76
C GLY A 313 0.73 1.15 4.75
N PHE A 314 2.00 0.90 4.46
CA PHE A 314 2.90 0.17 5.37
C PHE A 314 3.12 0.92 6.69
N LEU A 315 3.30 2.24 6.62
CA LEU A 315 3.48 3.07 7.83
C LEU A 315 2.24 3.07 8.73
N VAL A 316 1.04 3.12 8.13
CA VAL A 316 -0.22 3.28 8.88
C VAL A 316 -1.01 1.99 9.04
N HIS A 317 -0.42 0.82 8.76
CA HIS A 317 -1.17 -0.45 8.71
C HIS A 317 -1.91 -0.77 10.00
N ASP A 318 -1.33 -0.43 11.14
CA ASP A 318 -1.79 -0.77 12.48
C ASP A 318 -2.41 0.41 13.27
N VAL A 319 -2.69 1.55 12.61
CA VAL A 319 -3.34 2.71 13.29
C VAL A 319 -4.72 2.38 13.88
N GLY A 320 -5.31 1.27 13.48
CA GLY A 320 -6.56 0.79 14.05
C GLY A 320 -6.43 0.11 15.42
N LYS A 321 -5.20 -0.18 15.87
CA LYS A 321 -4.91 -0.60 17.27
C LYS A 321 -4.94 0.62 18.17
N ALA A 322 -6.14 1.15 18.37
CA ALA A 322 -6.39 2.40 19.10
C ALA A 322 -6.16 2.26 20.60
N GLU A 323 -6.32 1.06 21.14
CA GLU A 323 -6.12 0.73 22.55
C GLU A 323 -4.96 -0.23 22.64
N ASP A 324 -4.08 -0.03 23.60
CA ASP A 324 -3.07 -1.04 23.92
C ASP A 324 -3.82 -2.32 24.29
N ILE A 325 -3.45 -3.41 23.62
CA ILE A 325 -4.05 -4.72 23.92
C ILE A 325 -3.63 -5.06 25.34
N GLU A 326 -4.55 -4.91 26.30
CA GLU A 326 -4.32 -5.35 27.68
C GLU A 326 -4.11 -6.86 27.66
N TYR A 327 -2.90 -7.30 27.93
CA TYR A 327 -2.59 -8.69 28.18
C TYR A 327 -2.95 -8.99 29.63
N HIS A 328 -4.02 -9.71 29.84
CA HIS A 328 -4.33 -10.23 31.18
C HIS A 328 -3.30 -11.31 31.54
N GLU A 329 -2.50 -11.04 32.57
CA GLU A 329 -1.56 -12.02 33.12
C GLU A 329 -2.34 -13.26 33.57
N GLY A 330 -2.07 -14.42 32.96
CA GLY A 330 -2.62 -15.72 33.33
C GLY A 330 -3.58 -16.36 32.33
N GLU A 331 -4.05 -15.65 31.33
CA GLU A 331 -4.82 -16.27 30.23
C GLU A 331 -3.91 -16.54 29.03
N ALA A 332 -3.90 -17.80 28.60
CA ALA A 332 -3.15 -18.23 27.39
C ALA A 332 -3.89 -17.71 26.14
N GLY A 333 -3.85 -16.41 25.90
CA GLY A 333 -4.44 -15.83 24.70
C GLY A 333 -4.58 -14.32 24.80
N TYR A 334 -4.30 -13.65 23.68
CA TYR A 334 -4.64 -12.25 23.46
C TYR A 334 -6.13 -12.15 23.11
N ASP A 335 -6.77 -11.02 23.43
CA ASP A 335 -8.14 -10.74 23.00
C ASP A 335 -8.23 -10.70 21.47
N ARG A 336 -8.64 -11.85 20.90
CA ARG A 336 -8.76 -12.00 19.44
C ARG A 336 -9.76 -11.01 18.84
N GLU A 337 -10.78 -10.61 19.58
CA GLU A 337 -11.80 -9.68 19.09
C GLU A 337 -11.19 -8.30 18.87
N THR A 338 -10.39 -7.80 19.79
CA THR A 338 -9.66 -6.53 19.67
C THR A 338 -8.65 -6.60 18.53
N VAL A 339 -7.90 -7.70 18.41
CA VAL A 339 -6.95 -7.89 17.30
C VAL A 339 -7.66 -7.91 15.95
N VAL A 340 -8.76 -8.64 15.80
CA VAL A 340 -9.53 -8.69 14.54
C VAL A 340 -10.13 -7.32 14.19
N ARG A 341 -10.53 -6.56 15.19
CA ARG A 341 -11.21 -5.27 15.01
C ARG A 341 -10.30 -4.20 14.40
N HIS A 342 -8.97 -4.25 14.64
CA HIS A 342 -8.06 -3.17 14.21
C HIS A 342 -8.02 -2.98 12.69
N VAL A 343 -8.08 -4.04 11.88
CA VAL A 343 -8.06 -3.91 10.41
C VAL A 343 -9.26 -3.13 9.88
N LYS A 344 -10.43 -3.38 10.44
CA LYS A 344 -11.67 -2.68 10.08
C LYS A 344 -11.68 -1.23 10.56
N LEU A 345 -11.22 -0.98 11.78
CA LEU A 345 -11.09 0.36 12.33
C LEU A 345 -10.05 1.17 11.57
N GLY A 346 -8.87 0.60 11.34
CA GLY A 346 -7.80 1.22 10.57
C GLY A 346 -8.23 1.55 9.14
N TYR A 347 -8.84 0.60 8.43
CA TYR A 347 -9.40 0.86 7.10
C TYR A 347 -10.35 2.06 7.09
N LYS A 348 -11.33 2.08 8.00
CA LYS A 348 -12.32 3.16 8.09
C LYS A 348 -11.69 4.49 8.49
N ALA A 349 -10.73 4.46 9.41
CA ALA A 349 -10.02 5.64 9.86
C ALA A 349 -9.22 6.27 8.71
N VAL A 350 -8.37 5.50 8.04
CA VAL A 350 -7.55 5.98 6.93
C VAL A 350 -8.44 6.44 5.76
N MET A 351 -9.47 5.65 5.38
CA MET A 351 -10.34 5.96 4.25
C MET A 351 -11.19 7.22 4.46
N ASN A 352 -11.74 7.41 5.66
CA ASN A 352 -12.74 8.43 5.91
C ASN A 352 -12.23 9.66 6.65
N LYS A 353 -11.17 9.51 7.47
CA LYS A 353 -10.68 10.56 8.37
C LYS A 353 -9.38 11.21 7.91
N THR A 354 -8.76 10.69 6.84
CA THR A 354 -7.53 11.25 6.30
C THR A 354 -7.65 11.56 4.81
N ALA A 355 -6.70 12.35 4.31
CA ALA A 355 -6.49 12.58 2.88
C ALA A 355 -5.45 11.61 2.27
N TYR A 356 -5.09 10.54 2.97
CA TYR A 356 -4.21 9.51 2.43
C TYR A 356 -4.80 8.83 1.18
N PRO A 357 -3.95 8.31 0.29
CA PRO A 357 -4.43 7.59 -0.88
C PRO A 357 -5.23 6.34 -0.47
N ARG A 358 -6.20 5.95 -1.29
CA ARG A 358 -7.06 4.78 -1.02
C ARG A 358 -6.26 3.50 -0.86
N GLU A 359 -5.14 3.38 -1.55
CA GLU A 359 -4.20 2.28 -1.46
C GLU A 359 -3.75 2.04 -0.01
N ALA A 360 -3.47 3.11 0.73
CA ALA A 360 -3.10 3.01 2.15
C ALA A 360 -4.20 2.39 3.00
N ALA A 361 -5.46 2.80 2.79
CA ALA A 361 -6.60 2.21 3.49
C ALA A 361 -6.79 0.73 3.13
N LEU A 362 -6.65 0.37 1.84
CA LEU A 362 -6.76 -1.02 1.39
C LEU A 362 -5.67 -1.91 2.02
N ILE A 363 -4.43 -1.42 2.08
CA ILE A 363 -3.34 -2.14 2.73
C ILE A 363 -3.66 -2.37 4.20
N THR A 364 -4.06 -1.31 4.92
CA THR A 364 -4.48 -1.39 6.32
C THR A 364 -5.62 -2.39 6.56
N GLY A 365 -6.59 -2.46 5.63
CA GLY A 365 -7.74 -3.36 5.78
C GLY A 365 -7.45 -4.81 5.42
N TYR A 366 -6.43 -5.08 4.59
CA TYR A 366 -6.26 -6.39 3.93
C TYR A 366 -4.97 -7.12 4.29
N HIS A 367 -4.09 -6.56 5.11
CA HIS A 367 -2.80 -7.17 5.43
C HIS A 367 -2.89 -8.47 6.24
N HIS A 368 -4.07 -8.85 6.76
CA HIS A 368 -4.33 -10.13 7.41
C HIS A 368 -5.38 -10.98 6.70
N GLU A 369 -5.52 -10.84 5.37
CA GLU A 369 -6.57 -11.55 4.63
C GLU A 369 -6.36 -13.06 4.55
N TYR A 370 -5.12 -13.52 4.47
CA TYR A 370 -4.76 -14.95 4.42
C TYR A 370 -5.52 -15.73 3.34
N TYR A 371 -5.82 -15.11 2.19
CA TYR A 371 -6.56 -15.73 1.08
C TYR A 371 -7.91 -16.35 1.48
N GLY A 372 -8.56 -15.83 2.52
CA GLY A 372 -9.83 -16.34 3.02
C GLY A 372 -9.70 -17.53 3.95
N ASP A 373 -8.49 -17.92 4.40
CA ASP A 373 -8.34 -18.92 5.47
C ASP A 373 -9.07 -18.46 6.74
N ALA A 374 -9.68 -19.40 7.45
CA ALA A 374 -10.50 -19.09 8.63
C ALA A 374 -9.73 -18.40 9.76
N SER A 375 -8.40 -18.53 9.80
CA SER A 375 -7.55 -17.84 10.78
C SER A 375 -7.22 -16.40 10.41
N GLY A 376 -7.41 -16.00 9.14
CA GLY A 376 -7.23 -14.63 8.71
C GLY A 376 -8.40 -13.73 9.14
N TYR A 377 -8.14 -12.44 9.18
CA TYR A 377 -9.12 -11.43 9.62
C TYR A 377 -9.05 -10.13 8.83
N GLY A 378 -8.55 -10.18 7.60
CA GLY A 378 -8.61 -9.06 6.66
C GLY A 378 -10.06 -8.65 6.36
N TYR A 379 -10.25 -7.35 6.13
CA TYR A 379 -11.59 -6.79 5.96
C TYR A 379 -12.22 -7.13 4.59
N PHE A 380 -11.41 -7.54 3.60
CA PHE A 380 -11.90 -7.89 2.26
C PHE A 380 -12.88 -9.08 2.27
N ARG A 381 -12.71 -10.04 3.16
CA ARG A 381 -13.59 -11.22 3.26
C ARG A 381 -15.06 -10.88 3.54
N GLU A 382 -15.32 -9.80 4.29
CA GLU A 382 -16.70 -9.35 4.54
C GLU A 382 -17.37 -8.94 3.22
N PHE A 383 -16.66 -8.20 2.36
CA PHE A 383 -17.15 -7.78 1.05
C PHE A 383 -17.27 -8.95 0.08
N LEU A 384 -16.26 -9.81 0.05
CA LEU A 384 -16.27 -10.99 -0.82
C LEU A 384 -17.41 -11.95 -0.44
N GLN A 385 -17.66 -12.16 0.83
CA GLN A 385 -18.78 -12.98 1.30
C GLN A 385 -20.13 -12.37 0.89
N ALA A 386 -20.31 -11.06 1.07
CA ALA A 386 -21.50 -10.36 0.65
C ALA A 386 -21.69 -10.46 -0.88
N TYR A 387 -20.64 -10.30 -1.66
CA TYR A 387 -20.68 -10.42 -3.11
C TYR A 387 -21.08 -11.84 -3.56
N ARG A 388 -20.49 -12.88 -2.97
CA ARG A 388 -20.83 -14.28 -3.27
C ARG A 388 -22.27 -14.61 -2.91
N ASN A 389 -22.80 -14.04 -1.83
CA ASN A 389 -24.20 -14.20 -1.47
C ASN A 389 -25.15 -13.57 -2.50
N MET A 390 -24.77 -12.43 -3.09
CA MET A 390 -25.54 -11.76 -4.12
C MET A 390 -25.39 -12.42 -5.51
N GLN A 391 -24.22 -12.99 -5.79
CA GLN A 391 -23.88 -13.61 -7.07
C GLN A 391 -23.21 -14.98 -6.84
N PRO A 392 -24.00 -16.04 -6.55
CA PRO A 392 -23.46 -17.36 -6.18
C PRO A 392 -22.58 -18.01 -7.27
N ASP A 393 -22.85 -17.68 -8.53
CA ASP A 393 -22.12 -18.21 -9.69
C ASP A 393 -20.86 -17.41 -10.05
N ALA A 394 -20.63 -16.29 -9.39
CA ALA A 394 -19.47 -15.46 -9.65
C ALA A 394 -18.18 -16.19 -9.25
N LYS A 395 -17.21 -16.17 -10.15
CA LYS A 395 -15.90 -16.78 -9.95
C LYS A 395 -14.85 -15.69 -9.85
N ILE A 396 -13.88 -15.92 -8.98
CA ILE A 396 -12.67 -15.09 -8.90
C ILE A 396 -11.66 -15.67 -9.88
N ASP A 397 -11.22 -14.87 -10.84
CA ASP A 397 -10.35 -15.35 -11.93
C ASP A 397 -8.87 -15.24 -11.61
N TYR A 398 -8.47 -14.38 -10.67
CA TYR A 398 -7.08 -14.08 -10.34
C TYR A 398 -6.85 -14.14 -8.83
N VAL A 399 -5.60 -14.39 -8.43
CA VAL A 399 -5.26 -14.44 -7.00
C VAL A 399 -5.02 -13.04 -6.45
N MET A 400 -4.19 -12.22 -7.12
CA MET A 400 -3.92 -10.87 -6.64
C MET A 400 -3.71 -9.85 -7.75
N SER A 401 -3.82 -8.56 -7.39
CA SER A 401 -3.57 -7.42 -8.26
C SER A 401 -2.72 -6.36 -7.57
N TYR A 402 -1.96 -5.61 -8.37
CA TYR A 402 -1.30 -4.36 -7.97
C TYR A 402 -2.27 -3.16 -7.99
N GLU A 403 -3.36 -3.29 -8.72
CA GLU A 403 -4.36 -2.25 -8.95
C GLU A 403 -5.59 -2.49 -8.08
N MET A 404 -6.26 -1.40 -7.71
CA MET A 404 -7.44 -1.46 -6.84
C MET A 404 -8.69 -1.94 -7.57
N GLU A 405 -8.80 -1.61 -8.86
CA GLU A 405 -10.02 -1.85 -9.64
C GLU A 405 -10.41 -3.33 -9.64
N PRO A 406 -9.49 -4.29 -9.93
CA PRO A 406 -9.84 -5.70 -9.87
C PRO A 406 -10.26 -6.19 -8.48
N LEU A 407 -9.77 -5.54 -7.42
CA LEU A 407 -10.16 -5.85 -6.05
C LEU A 407 -11.58 -5.35 -5.76
N ILE A 408 -11.89 -4.11 -6.15
CA ILE A 408 -13.21 -3.50 -6.00
C ILE A 408 -14.27 -4.23 -6.84
N ASP A 409 -13.90 -4.70 -8.01
CA ASP A 409 -14.76 -5.48 -8.92
C ASP A 409 -14.84 -6.97 -8.53
N TYR A 410 -14.26 -7.39 -7.42
CA TYR A 410 -14.23 -8.77 -6.91
C TYR A 410 -13.66 -9.79 -7.91
N GLN A 411 -12.73 -9.37 -8.76
CA GLN A 411 -12.08 -10.25 -9.74
C GLN A 411 -10.84 -10.95 -9.18
N VAL A 412 -10.29 -10.46 -8.08
CA VAL A 412 -9.09 -10.96 -7.41
C VAL A 412 -9.35 -11.24 -5.92
N MET A 413 -8.55 -12.15 -5.35
CA MET A 413 -8.65 -12.52 -3.95
C MET A 413 -7.88 -11.60 -3.02
N ALA A 414 -6.82 -10.94 -3.52
CA ALA A 414 -5.91 -10.17 -2.68
C ALA A 414 -5.30 -8.96 -3.39
N TYR A 415 -4.79 -8.03 -2.57
CA TYR A 415 -4.07 -6.85 -3.00
C TYR A 415 -2.57 -7.05 -2.78
N PHE A 416 -1.75 -6.91 -3.83
CA PHE A 416 -0.34 -7.24 -3.83
C PHE A 416 0.47 -6.57 -2.70
N PRO A 417 0.40 -5.23 -2.49
CA PRO A 417 1.17 -4.60 -1.42
C PRO A 417 0.74 -5.06 -0.02
N ALA A 418 -0.56 -5.37 0.17
CA ALA A 418 -1.02 -5.93 1.44
C ALA A 418 -0.44 -7.34 1.69
N LYS A 419 -0.27 -8.15 0.64
CA LYS A 419 0.39 -9.46 0.73
C LYS A 419 1.90 -9.35 0.97
N MET A 420 2.56 -8.30 0.46
CA MET A 420 3.95 -8.03 0.82
C MET A 420 4.08 -7.68 2.31
N LEU A 421 3.23 -6.77 2.77
CA LEU A 421 3.21 -6.35 4.17
C LEU A 421 2.90 -7.50 5.11
N GLU A 422 1.95 -8.36 4.75
CA GLU A 422 1.54 -9.54 5.52
C GLU A 422 2.72 -10.48 5.84
N VAL A 423 3.60 -10.73 4.87
CA VAL A 423 4.79 -11.55 5.10
C VAL A 423 5.72 -10.89 6.12
N VAL A 424 5.94 -9.59 5.99
CA VAL A 424 6.82 -8.83 6.88
C VAL A 424 6.24 -8.70 8.28
N ASP A 425 4.94 -8.45 8.40
CA ASP A 425 4.24 -8.33 9.68
C ASP A 425 4.26 -9.65 10.47
N VAL A 426 3.98 -10.77 9.80
CA VAL A 426 4.10 -12.11 10.43
C VAL A 426 5.54 -12.38 10.82
N PHE A 427 6.52 -12.05 9.97
CA PHE A 427 7.94 -12.22 10.29
C PHE A 427 8.36 -11.40 11.52
N ASP A 428 8.03 -10.10 11.57
CA ASP A 428 8.30 -9.24 12.73
C ASP A 428 7.62 -9.80 13.99
N SER A 429 6.36 -10.21 13.86
CA SER A 429 5.63 -10.84 14.96
C SER A 429 6.32 -12.12 15.48
N LEU A 430 7.00 -12.88 14.63
CA LEU A 430 7.72 -14.11 15.00
C LEU A 430 9.06 -13.82 15.68
N THR A 431 9.73 -12.74 15.31
CA THR A 431 11.09 -12.41 15.74
C THR A 431 11.18 -11.33 16.82
N ASP A 432 10.06 -10.66 17.14
CA ASP A 432 10.04 -9.57 18.14
C ASP A 432 10.42 -10.05 19.55
N PRO A 433 11.53 -9.54 20.13
CA PRO A 433 12.01 -9.97 21.44
C PRO A 433 11.12 -9.49 22.60
N ASN A 434 10.26 -8.51 22.37
CA ASN A 434 9.43 -7.89 23.41
C ASN A 434 8.03 -8.50 23.52
N ARG A 435 7.72 -9.55 22.76
CA ARG A 435 6.42 -10.22 22.83
C ARG A 435 6.30 -11.05 24.13
N LYS A 436 5.35 -10.66 24.98
CA LYS A 436 5.14 -11.27 26.31
C LYS A 436 4.62 -12.72 26.28
N TYR A 437 3.97 -13.14 25.21
CA TYR A 437 3.28 -14.44 25.15
C TYR A 437 4.11 -15.58 24.53
N ARG A 438 5.28 -15.31 23.99
CA ARG A 438 6.21 -16.33 23.50
C ARG A 438 7.64 -15.81 23.42
N ALA A 439 8.62 -16.73 23.47
CA ALA A 439 10.00 -16.40 23.14
C ALA A 439 10.14 -16.00 21.65
N PRO A 440 11.00 -15.01 21.35
CA PRO A 440 11.29 -14.66 19.96
C PRO A 440 11.98 -15.83 19.24
N LEU A 441 11.63 -15.99 17.97
CA LEU A 441 12.31 -16.95 17.11
C LEU A 441 13.52 -16.28 16.45
N THR A 442 14.53 -17.08 16.14
CA THR A 442 15.61 -16.65 15.24
C THR A 442 15.03 -16.41 13.83
N THR A 443 15.76 -15.67 12.99
CA THR A 443 15.37 -15.46 11.59
C THR A 443 15.11 -16.76 10.86
N VAL A 444 15.98 -17.78 11.06
CA VAL A 444 15.85 -19.10 10.40
C VAL A 444 14.59 -19.81 10.85
N GLU A 445 14.32 -19.85 12.16
CA GLU A 445 13.12 -20.48 12.72
C GLU A 445 11.84 -19.77 12.26
N ALA A 446 11.85 -18.42 12.22
CA ALA A 446 10.71 -17.63 11.73
C ALA A 446 10.40 -17.91 10.25
N ILE A 447 11.42 -18.00 9.42
CA ILE A 447 11.24 -18.39 8.00
C ILE A 447 10.73 -19.82 7.88
N GLN A 448 11.23 -20.75 8.69
CA GLN A 448 10.73 -22.12 8.69
C GLN A 448 9.24 -22.18 9.08
N VAL A 449 8.82 -21.45 10.10
CA VAL A 449 7.40 -21.32 10.48
C VAL A 449 6.56 -20.77 9.33
N LEU A 450 7.04 -19.72 8.65
CA LEU A 450 6.35 -19.15 7.49
C LEU A 450 6.20 -20.19 6.35
N GLU A 451 7.23 -20.96 6.04
CA GLU A 451 7.18 -21.99 5.01
C GLU A 451 6.23 -23.14 5.39
N GLU A 452 6.36 -23.69 6.58
CA GLU A 452 5.60 -24.87 7.01
C GLU A 452 4.13 -24.52 7.30
N GLN A 453 3.87 -23.55 8.18
CA GLN A 453 2.53 -23.29 8.70
C GLN A 453 1.73 -22.29 7.83
N PHE A 454 2.41 -21.39 7.12
CA PHE A 454 1.74 -20.33 6.35
C PHE A 454 1.73 -20.57 4.85
N VAL A 455 2.53 -21.54 4.33
CA VAL A 455 2.52 -21.91 2.89
C VAL A 455 2.13 -23.35 2.69
N GLU A 456 2.82 -24.34 3.32
CA GLU A 456 2.60 -25.75 3.01
C GLU A 456 1.33 -26.31 3.68
N GLU A 457 1.12 -26.11 4.97
CA GLU A 457 -0.09 -26.56 5.67
C GLU A 457 -1.33 -25.82 5.17
N LYS A 458 -1.27 -24.50 5.18
CA LYS A 458 -2.33 -23.63 4.71
C LYS A 458 -1.73 -22.47 3.95
N LEU A 459 -2.25 -22.19 2.78
CA LEU A 459 -1.79 -21.07 1.97
C LEU A 459 -2.37 -19.77 2.52
N LYS A 460 -1.66 -19.17 3.48
CA LYS A 460 -1.99 -17.89 4.12
C LYS A 460 -1.18 -16.76 3.49
N VAL A 461 0.15 -16.87 3.52
CA VAL A 461 1.04 -15.93 2.83
C VAL A 461 1.36 -16.43 1.42
N ASP A 462 1.72 -15.50 0.55
CA ASP A 462 2.02 -15.83 -0.84
C ASP A 462 3.39 -16.50 -0.98
N PRO A 463 3.49 -17.68 -1.62
CA PRO A 463 4.73 -18.42 -1.73
C PRO A 463 5.77 -17.73 -2.62
N ILE A 464 5.36 -16.95 -3.64
CA ILE A 464 6.29 -16.20 -4.47
C ILE A 464 6.82 -15.00 -3.69
N ILE A 465 5.96 -14.28 -2.96
CA ILE A 465 6.36 -13.14 -2.13
C ILE A 465 7.29 -13.61 -1.00
N LEU A 466 6.98 -14.73 -0.35
CA LEU A 466 7.86 -15.32 0.69
C LEU A 466 9.24 -15.70 0.12
N ASP A 467 9.31 -16.32 -1.06
CA ASP A 467 10.59 -16.63 -1.72
C ASP A 467 11.40 -15.36 -2.04
N LEU A 468 10.72 -14.30 -2.45
CA LEU A 468 11.35 -12.98 -2.69
C LEU A 468 11.86 -12.36 -1.39
N PHE A 469 11.09 -12.46 -0.32
CA PHE A 469 11.49 -11.98 1.00
C PHE A 469 12.70 -12.74 1.53
N LYS A 470 12.74 -14.06 1.41
CA LYS A 470 13.91 -14.87 1.76
C LYS A 470 15.16 -14.46 0.97
N ARG A 471 15.03 -14.18 -0.32
CA ARG A 471 16.13 -13.67 -1.16
C ARG A 471 16.61 -12.30 -0.67
N PHE A 472 15.67 -11.41 -0.35
CA PHE A 472 15.97 -10.12 0.23
C PHE A 472 16.80 -10.26 1.51
N LEU A 473 16.35 -11.09 2.46
CA LEU A 473 17.06 -11.31 3.71
C LEU A 473 18.46 -11.90 3.51
N ARG A 474 18.63 -12.86 2.55
CA ARG A 474 19.95 -13.43 2.22
C ARG A 474 20.89 -12.40 1.60
N GLU A 475 20.41 -11.62 0.66
CA GLU A 475 21.25 -10.58 0.03
C GLU A 475 21.64 -9.45 1.00
N ARG A 476 20.95 -9.35 2.12
CA ARG A 476 21.26 -8.42 3.25
C ARG A 476 22.08 -9.07 4.37
N GLY A 477 22.46 -10.33 4.25
CA GLY A 477 23.22 -11.05 5.28
C GLY A 477 22.43 -11.44 6.53
N ILE A 478 21.09 -11.25 6.53
CA ILE A 478 20.20 -11.50 7.68
C ILE A 478 19.76 -12.97 7.75
N LEU A 479 19.72 -13.65 6.63
CA LEU A 479 19.39 -15.07 6.51
C LEU A 479 20.54 -15.78 5.79
N GLU A 480 21.09 -16.82 6.41
CA GLU A 480 22.14 -17.67 5.84
C GLU A 480 21.64 -18.52 4.62
#